data_9bc4f43aa03aa58a23c0be22d5e61e5e
#
_entry.id   9bc4f43aa03aa58a23c0be22d5e61e5e
#
_cell.length_a   1.000
_cell.length_b   1.000
_cell.length_c   1.000
_cell.angle_alpha   90.00
_cell.angle_beta   90.00
_cell.angle_gamma   90.00
#
_symmetry.space_group_name_H-M   'P 1'
#
loop_
_entity.id
_entity.type
_entity.pdbx_description
1 polymer ?
#
loop_
_entity_poly.entity_id
_entity_poly.type
_entity_poly.pdbx_seq_one_letter_code
_entity_poly.pdbx_strand_id
1 'polypeptide(L)'
;MSNPSALINATCPACGLLCDDVVVSVTPPLNGQVASTSTCSKSIAFFSQASLDTSPRILGKSVTLAEAMAEVATILKNSKQPLLAGFSTDLAGFRAAHRFAEKTNAGLAHMNATTTWRNLKVLQSTGWQTTTLTEVKNRADVIVCIGTDVVQHNPRFFERVVWTKEAMFVDPQARDIIYLGGQGLDTSYGVSPSGKQPSILPCAPAQLPELTAALHALVNGKVLKSNQVAGVPMADLASVAERLKQAKYAVLVWIAKDMDFAHAELAIQQITQTVVTLNETTRAGGLALGGSDGDTTVNYAHTWLNGLAIQQETLPVHDALIWVNSFSPDKPLPKTAKPLIVLGHPAIKFEVEPEVFIPIATPGLDCDGTLFRVDSSVVLPLKQVRERNVPTLAQVLVQVEDLLA
;
A
#
# COMPACT_ATOMS: atom_id res chain seq x y z
N MET A 1 11.12 -39.11 13.75
CA MET A 1 9.81 -38.50 14.06
C MET A 1 9.93 -37.04 13.73
N SER A 2 9.17 -36.53 12.74
CA SER A 2 9.17 -35.12 12.40
C SER A 2 8.56 -34.35 13.57
N ASN A 3 9.29 -33.37 14.11
CA ASN A 3 8.70 -32.44 15.08
C ASN A 3 7.45 -31.81 14.48
N PRO A 4 6.34 -31.73 15.21
CA PRO A 4 5.12 -31.10 14.70
C PRO A 4 5.40 -29.64 14.36
N SER A 5 4.87 -29.18 13.23
CA SER A 5 4.93 -27.75 12.85
C SER A 5 4.23 -26.90 13.90
N ALA A 6 4.85 -25.81 14.31
CA ALA A 6 4.22 -24.82 15.17
C ALA A 6 3.21 -23.98 14.36
N LEU A 7 1.99 -23.76 14.90
CA LEU A 7 1.00 -22.86 14.32
C LEU A 7 1.05 -21.50 15.06
N ILE A 8 1.24 -20.44 14.33
CA ILE A 8 1.38 -19.08 14.87
C ILE A 8 0.32 -18.17 14.23
N ASN A 9 -0.44 -17.45 15.06
CA ASN A 9 -1.31 -16.38 14.57
C ASN A 9 -0.45 -15.15 14.22
N ALA A 10 -0.54 -14.71 12.99
CA ALA A 10 0.26 -13.63 12.44
C ALA A 10 -0.59 -12.58 11.72
N THR A 11 -0.15 -11.33 11.78
CA THR A 11 -0.66 -10.27 10.91
C THR A 11 0.10 -10.33 9.58
N CYS A 12 -0.62 -10.36 8.47
CA CYS A 12 -0.05 -10.42 7.13
C CYS A 12 0.27 -9.02 6.59
N PRO A 13 1.53 -8.67 6.29
CA PRO A 13 1.90 -7.36 5.78
C PRO A 13 1.86 -7.26 4.24
N ALA A 14 1.44 -8.31 3.54
CA ALA A 14 1.52 -8.39 2.07
C ALA A 14 0.66 -7.38 1.31
N CYS A 15 -0.30 -6.74 1.96
CA CYS A 15 -1.08 -5.62 1.42
C CYS A 15 -1.68 -4.77 2.54
N GLY A 16 -2.25 -3.61 2.19
CA GLY A 16 -2.78 -2.63 3.13
C GLY A 16 -3.94 -3.10 4.03
N LEU A 17 -4.55 -4.26 3.77
CA LEU A 17 -5.59 -4.81 4.66
C LEU A 17 -5.03 -5.29 6.00
N LEU A 18 -3.75 -5.67 6.06
CA LEU A 18 -3.10 -6.19 7.25
C LEU A 18 -3.96 -7.24 7.96
N CYS A 19 -4.33 -8.31 7.24
CA CYS A 19 -5.17 -9.38 7.76
C CYS A 19 -4.55 -10.00 9.02
N ASP A 20 -5.25 -9.95 10.14
CA ASP A 20 -4.82 -10.40 11.47
C ASP A 20 -5.35 -11.80 11.86
N ASP A 21 -6.05 -12.44 10.94
CA ASP A 21 -6.62 -13.78 11.05
C ASP A 21 -5.80 -14.84 10.30
N VAL A 22 -4.56 -14.55 9.97
CA VAL A 22 -3.70 -15.49 9.24
C VAL A 22 -2.99 -16.40 10.23
N VAL A 23 -3.08 -17.70 9.99
CA VAL A 23 -2.29 -18.71 10.70
C VAL A 23 -1.13 -19.13 9.80
N VAL A 24 0.07 -19.18 10.35
CA VAL A 24 1.25 -19.65 9.67
C VAL A 24 1.77 -20.93 10.34
N SER A 25 2.17 -21.88 9.52
CA SER A 25 2.83 -23.11 9.95
C SER A 25 4.33 -22.93 9.81
N VAL A 26 5.08 -23.20 10.88
CA VAL A 26 6.54 -23.10 10.89
C VAL A 26 7.12 -24.48 11.13
N THR A 27 7.94 -24.98 10.20
CA THR A 27 8.63 -26.24 10.34
C THR A 27 9.88 -26.08 11.21
N PRO A 28 10.04 -26.80 12.30
CA PRO A 28 11.25 -26.76 13.12
C PRO A 28 12.49 -27.27 12.35
N PRO A 29 13.70 -26.69 12.63
CA PRO A 29 13.94 -25.56 13.52
C PRO A 29 13.31 -24.27 13.00
N LEU A 30 13.12 -23.23 13.84
CA LEU A 30 12.44 -21.96 13.50
C LEU A 30 13.08 -21.16 12.35
N ASN A 31 14.25 -21.59 11.85
CA ASN A 31 14.84 -21.12 10.59
C ASN A 31 14.33 -21.88 9.35
N GLY A 32 13.37 -22.80 9.53
CA GLY A 32 12.77 -23.62 8.49
C GLY A 32 11.78 -22.88 7.59
N GLN A 33 11.04 -23.67 6.81
CA GLN A 33 10.01 -23.14 5.92
C GLN A 33 8.81 -22.63 6.72
N VAL A 34 8.31 -21.47 6.31
CA VAL A 34 7.08 -20.88 6.80
C VAL A 34 6.02 -20.99 5.71
N ALA A 35 4.84 -21.44 6.06
CA ALA A 35 3.71 -21.53 5.11
C ALA A 35 2.45 -20.89 5.70
N SER A 36 1.80 -20.05 4.91
CA SER A 36 0.50 -19.49 5.29
C SER A 36 -0.60 -20.51 5.04
N THR A 37 -1.53 -20.63 5.99
CA THR A 37 -2.76 -21.41 5.81
C THR A 37 -3.86 -20.62 5.07
N SER A 38 -3.61 -19.37 4.76
CA SER A 38 -4.54 -18.50 4.01
C SER A 38 -4.67 -18.97 2.55
N THR A 39 -5.83 -18.75 1.94
CA THR A 39 -6.05 -18.93 0.49
C THR A 39 -5.59 -17.71 -0.32
N CYS A 40 -5.20 -16.62 0.34
CA CYS A 40 -4.75 -15.40 -0.32
C CYS A 40 -3.36 -15.58 -0.95
N SER A 41 -3.25 -15.40 -2.27
CA SER A 41 -1.99 -15.54 -3.01
C SER A 41 -0.87 -14.63 -2.49
N LYS A 42 -1.19 -13.39 -2.09
CA LYS A 42 -0.21 -12.47 -1.51
C LYS A 42 0.29 -12.93 -0.15
N SER A 43 -0.58 -13.46 0.70
CA SER A 43 -0.20 -14.03 2.00
C SER A 43 0.69 -15.26 1.83
N ILE A 44 0.31 -16.16 0.91
CA ILE A 44 1.11 -17.35 0.60
C ILE A 44 2.50 -16.92 0.10
N ALA A 45 2.57 -16.02 -0.88
CA ALA A 45 3.84 -15.53 -1.43
C ALA A 45 4.72 -14.88 -0.37
N PHE A 46 4.14 -14.07 0.52
CA PHE A 46 4.90 -13.40 1.58
C PHE A 46 5.51 -14.41 2.58
N PHE A 47 4.71 -15.32 3.12
CA PHE A 47 5.19 -16.24 4.14
C PHE A 47 6.03 -17.41 3.59
N SER A 48 5.91 -17.74 2.30
CA SER A 48 6.71 -18.81 1.67
C SER A 48 8.08 -18.38 1.16
N GLN A 49 8.51 -17.14 1.43
CA GLN A 49 9.81 -16.64 1.01
C GLN A 49 10.95 -17.51 1.56
N ALA A 50 11.79 -18.02 0.65
CA ALA A 50 12.84 -18.96 0.98
C ALA A 50 13.93 -18.37 1.90
N SER A 51 14.62 -19.26 2.61
CA SER A 51 15.87 -18.90 3.28
C SER A 51 16.97 -18.80 2.23
N LEU A 52 17.59 -17.65 2.13
CA LEU A 52 18.61 -17.32 1.14
C LEU A 52 19.91 -16.90 1.80
N ASP A 53 20.94 -16.70 0.97
CA ASP A 53 22.19 -16.12 1.43
C ASP A 53 21.95 -14.75 2.07
N THR A 54 22.41 -14.61 3.30
CA THR A 54 22.30 -13.37 4.08
C THR A 54 23.64 -12.65 4.24
N SER A 55 24.64 -13.01 3.42
CA SER A 55 25.95 -12.37 3.46
C SER A 55 25.90 -10.97 2.84
N PRO A 56 26.40 -9.93 3.53
CA PRO A 56 26.62 -8.62 2.94
C PRO A 56 27.61 -8.71 1.77
N ARG A 57 27.49 -7.81 0.82
CA ARG A 57 28.36 -7.77 -0.37
C ARG A 57 28.82 -6.35 -0.68
N ILE A 58 30.06 -6.23 -1.13
CA ILE A 58 30.61 -5.01 -1.74
C ILE A 58 31.00 -5.38 -3.19
N LEU A 59 30.40 -4.68 -4.17
CA LEU A 59 30.56 -4.97 -5.60
C LEU A 59 30.43 -6.47 -5.93
N GLY A 60 29.42 -7.12 -5.36
CA GLY A 60 29.11 -8.54 -5.54
C GLY A 60 29.98 -9.52 -4.73
N LYS A 61 31.02 -9.08 -4.03
CA LYS A 61 31.88 -9.93 -3.22
C LYS A 61 31.35 -9.98 -1.79
N SER A 62 31.20 -11.19 -1.25
CA SER A 62 30.80 -11.39 0.15
C SER A 62 31.85 -10.82 1.10
N VAL A 63 31.35 -10.09 2.11
CA VAL A 63 32.15 -9.44 3.15
C VAL A 63 31.45 -9.60 4.50
N THR A 64 32.11 -9.21 5.58
CA THR A 64 31.48 -9.13 6.89
C THR A 64 30.51 -7.93 6.96
N LEU A 65 29.57 -7.98 7.89
CA LEU A 65 28.65 -6.87 8.13
C LEU A 65 29.40 -5.58 8.50
N ALA A 66 30.47 -5.70 9.32
CA ALA A 66 31.27 -4.57 9.73
C ALA A 66 31.99 -3.91 8.53
N GLU A 67 32.56 -4.70 7.62
CA GLU A 67 33.19 -4.18 6.38
C GLU A 67 32.16 -3.49 5.48
N ALA A 68 30.99 -4.09 5.29
CA ALA A 68 29.92 -3.47 4.49
C ALA A 68 29.45 -2.14 5.09
N MET A 69 29.25 -2.05 6.41
CA MET A 69 28.87 -0.81 7.08
C MET A 69 29.98 0.26 7.03
N ALA A 70 31.24 -0.13 7.12
CA ALA A 70 32.37 0.78 6.97
C ALA A 70 32.45 1.37 5.55
N GLU A 71 32.14 0.57 4.51
CA GLU A 71 32.07 1.06 3.14
C GLU A 71 30.88 2.01 2.95
N VAL A 72 29.69 1.71 3.51
CA VAL A 72 28.55 2.64 3.53
C VAL A 72 28.97 3.99 4.15
N ALA A 73 29.62 3.95 5.31
CA ALA A 73 30.12 5.18 5.97
C ALA A 73 31.13 5.93 5.10
N THR A 74 32.02 5.23 4.40
CA THR A 74 32.99 5.82 3.47
C THR A 74 32.30 6.54 2.31
N ILE A 75 31.32 5.90 1.67
CA ILE A 75 30.52 6.51 0.59
C ILE A 75 29.81 7.77 1.10
N LEU A 76 29.18 7.70 2.27
CA LEU A 76 28.43 8.82 2.83
C LEU A 76 29.32 9.99 3.29
N LYS A 77 30.53 9.74 3.82
CA LYS A 77 31.50 10.79 4.14
C LYS A 77 31.95 11.58 2.91
N ASN A 78 31.90 10.96 1.74
CA ASN A 78 32.25 11.59 0.47
C ASN A 78 31.04 12.21 -0.26
N SER A 79 29.81 11.96 0.22
CA SER A 79 28.57 12.49 -0.34
C SER A 79 28.23 13.86 0.24
N LYS A 80 27.75 14.75 -0.62
CA LYS A 80 27.22 16.08 -0.23
C LYS A 80 25.70 16.13 -0.24
N GLN A 81 25.07 15.25 -1.00
CA GLN A 81 23.63 15.17 -1.19
C GLN A 81 23.17 13.70 -1.18
N PRO A 82 23.33 13.00 -0.05
CA PRO A 82 22.85 11.63 0.06
C PRO A 82 21.32 11.60 0.01
N LEU A 83 20.77 10.54 -0.58
CA LEU A 83 19.34 10.31 -0.67
C LEU A 83 19.00 8.95 -0.05
N LEU A 84 18.08 8.91 0.89
CA LEU A 84 17.44 7.67 1.32
C LEU A 84 16.10 7.52 0.58
N ALA A 85 15.92 6.40 -0.08
CA ALA A 85 14.72 6.16 -0.87
C ALA A 85 14.23 4.70 -0.76
N GLY A 86 13.13 4.42 -1.45
CA GLY A 86 12.49 3.11 -1.39
C GLY A 86 11.49 3.03 -0.26
N PHE A 87 11.98 2.77 0.95
CA PHE A 87 11.19 2.69 2.19
C PHE A 87 10.09 1.62 2.21
N SER A 88 10.34 0.49 1.56
CA SER A 88 9.56 -0.71 1.83
C SER A 88 9.95 -1.24 3.21
N THR A 89 9.35 -0.72 4.28
CA THR A 89 9.72 -1.02 5.66
C THR A 89 8.55 -0.79 6.64
N ASP A 90 8.77 -1.16 7.88
CA ASP A 90 7.85 -0.92 9.01
C ASP A 90 8.08 0.43 9.70
N LEU A 91 7.29 0.72 10.72
CA LEU A 91 7.36 1.97 11.48
C LEU A 91 8.72 2.17 12.17
N ALA A 92 9.27 1.13 12.78
CA ALA A 92 10.55 1.23 13.50
C ALA A 92 11.71 1.48 12.54
N GLY A 93 11.72 0.78 11.40
CA GLY A 93 12.69 0.99 10.33
C GLY A 93 12.62 2.39 9.75
N PHE A 94 11.40 2.89 9.46
CA PHE A 94 11.26 4.25 8.94
C PHE A 94 11.66 5.33 9.95
N ARG A 95 11.32 5.20 11.23
CA ARG A 95 11.75 6.15 12.27
C ARG A 95 13.27 6.22 12.37
N ALA A 96 13.96 5.08 12.29
CA ALA A 96 15.42 5.05 12.27
C ALA A 96 15.98 5.73 11.02
N ALA A 97 15.38 5.47 9.84
CA ALA A 97 15.78 6.11 8.59
C ALA A 97 15.56 7.64 8.59
N HIS A 98 14.43 8.08 9.15
CA HIS A 98 14.16 9.52 9.30
C HIS A 98 15.19 10.21 10.17
N ARG A 99 15.48 9.66 11.35
CA ARG A 99 16.54 10.20 12.25
C ARG A 99 17.91 10.19 11.57
N PHE A 100 18.24 9.12 10.88
CA PHE A 100 19.49 9.02 10.12
C PHE A 100 19.58 10.10 9.03
N ALA A 101 18.50 10.36 8.31
CA ALA A 101 18.43 11.40 7.30
C ALA A 101 18.63 12.81 7.91
N GLU A 102 18.01 13.09 9.06
CA GLU A 102 18.24 14.36 9.78
C GLU A 102 19.72 14.56 10.16
N LYS A 103 20.37 13.51 10.68
CA LYS A 103 21.78 13.58 11.09
C LYS A 103 22.75 13.69 9.92
N THR A 104 22.45 13.07 8.80
CA THR A 104 23.30 13.06 7.61
C THR A 104 22.93 14.12 6.58
N ASN A 105 21.91 14.93 6.88
CA ASN A 105 21.31 15.89 5.93
C ASN A 105 20.91 15.24 4.60
N ALA A 106 20.45 13.99 4.66
CA ALA A 106 20.01 13.24 3.49
C ALA A 106 18.57 13.58 3.09
N GLY A 107 18.30 13.62 1.80
CA GLY A 107 16.94 13.68 1.27
C GLY A 107 16.16 12.40 1.54
N LEU A 108 14.84 12.47 1.51
CA LEU A 108 13.93 11.32 1.62
C LEU A 108 13.05 11.22 0.38
N ALA A 109 12.90 10.00 -0.18
CA ALA A 109 11.99 9.73 -1.30
C ALA A 109 11.36 8.34 -1.15
N HIS A 110 10.09 8.17 -1.55
CA HIS A 110 9.39 6.89 -1.46
C HIS A 110 9.21 6.23 -2.82
N MET A 111 9.36 4.89 -2.91
CA MET A 111 9.20 4.15 -4.17
C MET A 111 7.79 4.26 -4.80
N ASN A 112 6.77 4.51 -3.98
CA ASN A 112 5.39 4.68 -4.41
C ASN A 112 4.95 6.17 -4.38
N ALA A 113 5.90 7.12 -4.35
CA ALA A 113 5.62 8.55 -4.18
C ALA A 113 4.65 9.09 -5.23
N THR A 114 4.84 8.77 -6.51
CA THR A 114 3.96 9.21 -7.60
C THR A 114 2.51 8.79 -7.37
N THR A 115 2.29 7.54 -6.97
CA THR A 115 0.95 7.01 -6.67
C THR A 115 0.33 7.69 -5.45
N THR A 116 1.10 7.81 -4.37
CA THR A 116 0.65 8.43 -3.13
C THR A 116 0.36 9.92 -3.33
N TRP A 117 1.17 10.58 -4.17
CA TRP A 117 1.05 12.00 -4.45
C TRP A 117 -0.28 12.38 -5.13
N ARG A 118 -0.85 11.49 -5.95
CA ARG A 118 -2.20 11.71 -6.53
C ARG A 118 -3.25 11.94 -5.46
N ASN A 119 -3.24 11.12 -4.41
CA ASN A 119 -4.12 11.27 -3.25
C ASN A 119 -3.78 12.52 -2.43
N LEU A 120 -2.50 12.77 -2.17
CA LEU A 120 -2.05 13.87 -1.33
C LEU A 120 -2.36 15.24 -1.93
N LYS A 121 -2.25 15.40 -3.25
CA LYS A 121 -2.67 16.63 -3.95
C LYS A 121 -4.12 17.00 -3.62
N VAL A 122 -5.02 16.03 -3.65
CA VAL A 122 -6.44 16.24 -3.34
C VAL A 122 -6.66 16.52 -1.85
N LEU A 123 -6.01 15.71 -0.99
CA LEU A 123 -6.12 15.90 0.45
C LEU A 123 -5.64 17.28 0.89
N GLN A 124 -4.54 17.79 0.32
CA GLN A 124 -3.99 19.10 0.66
C GLN A 124 -4.78 20.28 0.07
N SER A 125 -5.43 20.09 -1.08
CA SER A 125 -6.16 21.16 -1.76
C SER A 125 -7.61 21.31 -1.28
N THR A 126 -8.36 20.21 -1.22
CA THR A 126 -9.80 20.23 -0.92
C THR A 126 -10.17 19.43 0.34
N GLY A 127 -9.25 18.63 0.85
CA GLY A 127 -9.56 17.66 1.88
C GLY A 127 -10.49 16.56 1.39
N TRP A 128 -10.81 15.60 2.27
CA TRP A 128 -11.76 14.55 1.99
C TRP A 128 -12.40 13.99 3.28
N GLN A 129 -13.55 13.36 3.12
CA GLN A 129 -14.24 12.64 4.19
C GLN A 129 -14.01 11.15 3.98
N THR A 130 -13.27 10.51 4.89
CA THR A 130 -12.91 9.09 4.79
C THR A 130 -13.83 8.22 5.61
N THR A 131 -13.87 6.94 5.25
CA THR A 131 -14.44 5.86 6.05
C THR A 131 -13.35 4.85 6.43
N THR A 132 -13.67 3.94 7.34
CA THR A 132 -12.78 2.86 7.75
C THR A 132 -13.29 1.51 7.25
N LEU A 133 -12.41 0.50 7.17
CA LEU A 133 -12.82 -0.86 6.82
C LEU A 133 -13.88 -1.40 7.77
N THR A 134 -13.84 -0.99 9.04
CA THR A 134 -14.84 -1.37 10.05
C THR A 134 -16.18 -0.69 9.78
N GLU A 135 -16.22 0.57 9.39
CA GLU A 135 -17.45 1.26 9.01
C GLU A 135 -18.05 0.65 7.74
N VAL A 136 -17.22 0.37 6.72
CA VAL A 136 -17.69 -0.32 5.51
C VAL A 136 -18.32 -1.66 5.86
N LYS A 137 -17.61 -2.47 6.67
CA LYS A 137 -18.13 -3.77 7.13
C LYS A 137 -19.49 -3.67 7.80
N ASN A 138 -19.68 -2.67 8.65
CA ASN A 138 -20.86 -2.62 9.51
C ASN A 138 -22.01 -1.77 8.98
N ARG A 139 -21.76 -0.83 8.03
CA ARG A 139 -22.75 0.19 7.64
C ARG A 139 -23.03 0.29 6.15
N ALA A 140 -22.02 0.00 5.29
CA ALA A 140 -22.17 0.26 3.87
C ALA A 140 -23.24 -0.60 3.22
N ASP A 141 -24.23 0.04 2.61
CA ASP A 141 -25.29 -0.61 1.82
C ASP A 141 -25.07 -0.42 0.31
N VAL A 142 -24.37 0.66 -0.11
CA VAL A 142 -23.95 0.89 -1.50
C VAL A 142 -22.45 1.09 -1.55
N ILE A 143 -21.75 0.30 -2.37
CA ILE A 143 -20.29 0.40 -2.55
C ILE A 143 -19.99 0.57 -4.04
N VAL A 144 -19.30 1.66 -4.39
CA VAL A 144 -18.89 1.97 -5.75
C VAL A 144 -17.38 1.82 -5.88
N CYS A 145 -16.91 0.83 -6.62
CA CYS A 145 -15.51 0.65 -6.99
C CYS A 145 -15.23 1.49 -8.25
N ILE A 146 -14.38 2.51 -8.13
CA ILE A 146 -14.17 3.51 -9.18
C ILE A 146 -12.82 3.32 -9.84
N GLY A 147 -12.84 2.88 -11.10
CA GLY A 147 -11.66 2.71 -11.95
C GLY A 147 -10.66 1.69 -11.44
N THR A 148 -11.06 0.79 -10.55
CA THR A 148 -10.12 -0.11 -9.87
C THR A 148 -10.61 -1.56 -9.80
N ASP A 149 -9.68 -2.49 -9.95
CA ASP A 149 -9.81 -3.88 -9.55
C ASP A 149 -9.30 -4.03 -8.10
N VAL A 150 -10.23 -3.91 -7.16
CA VAL A 150 -9.91 -3.95 -5.73
C VAL A 150 -9.20 -5.25 -5.34
N VAL A 151 -9.57 -6.39 -5.92
CA VAL A 151 -9.03 -7.69 -5.51
C VAL A 151 -7.61 -7.93 -6.00
N GLN A 152 -7.19 -7.29 -7.10
CA GLN A 152 -5.81 -7.32 -7.53
C GLN A 152 -4.86 -6.74 -6.47
N HIS A 153 -5.30 -5.68 -5.79
CA HIS A 153 -4.51 -5.01 -4.75
C HIS A 153 -4.77 -5.55 -3.35
N ASN A 154 -6.03 -5.80 -3.03
CA ASN A 154 -6.53 -6.19 -1.71
C ASN A 154 -7.39 -7.47 -1.83
N PRO A 155 -6.81 -8.66 -2.06
CA PRO A 155 -7.55 -9.86 -2.48
C PRO A 155 -8.68 -10.28 -1.53
N ARG A 156 -8.53 -10.05 -0.23
CA ARG A 156 -9.54 -10.44 0.77
C ARG A 156 -10.52 -9.31 1.13
N PHE A 157 -10.57 -8.21 0.35
CA PHE A 157 -11.47 -7.08 0.65
C PHE A 157 -12.93 -7.51 0.67
N PHE A 158 -13.39 -8.20 -0.37
CA PHE A 158 -14.78 -8.65 -0.43
C PHE A 158 -15.09 -9.67 0.65
N GLU A 159 -14.23 -10.66 0.88
CA GLU A 159 -14.40 -11.69 1.92
C GLU A 159 -14.47 -11.07 3.33
N ARG A 160 -13.54 -10.17 3.67
CA ARG A 160 -13.38 -9.67 5.05
C ARG A 160 -14.22 -8.46 5.38
N VAL A 161 -14.63 -7.69 4.36
CA VAL A 161 -15.27 -6.38 4.58
C VAL A 161 -16.66 -6.32 3.95
N VAL A 162 -16.83 -6.84 2.73
CA VAL A 162 -18.09 -6.70 2.00
C VAL A 162 -19.04 -7.85 2.29
N TRP A 163 -18.64 -9.09 2.00
CA TRP A 163 -19.47 -10.29 2.12
C TRP A 163 -19.25 -11.00 3.47
N THR A 164 -19.28 -10.24 4.56
CA THR A 164 -19.12 -10.80 5.90
C THR A 164 -20.39 -11.54 6.34
N LYS A 165 -20.23 -12.49 7.26
CA LYS A 165 -21.39 -13.26 7.79
C LYS A 165 -22.34 -12.36 8.57
N GLU A 166 -21.78 -11.36 9.27
CA GLU A 166 -22.53 -10.47 10.16
C GLU A 166 -22.05 -9.03 9.97
N ALA A 167 -22.99 -8.10 10.07
CA ALA A 167 -22.75 -6.66 10.17
C ALA A 167 -23.75 -6.05 11.14
N MET A 168 -23.40 -4.92 11.77
CA MET A 168 -24.19 -4.34 12.86
C MET A 168 -25.44 -3.61 12.36
N PHE A 169 -25.40 -2.98 11.18
CA PHE A 169 -26.42 -2.02 10.74
C PHE A 169 -26.97 -2.27 9.34
N VAL A 170 -26.47 -3.28 8.65
CA VAL A 170 -26.83 -3.62 7.27
C VAL A 170 -26.86 -5.14 7.11
N ASP A 171 -27.73 -5.64 6.23
CA ASP A 171 -27.59 -7.00 5.73
C ASP A 171 -26.45 -7.05 4.71
N PRO A 172 -25.35 -7.76 4.99
CA PRO A 172 -24.23 -7.82 4.06
C PRO A 172 -24.59 -8.38 2.69
N GLN A 173 -25.59 -9.28 2.61
CA GLN A 173 -25.97 -9.92 1.34
C GLN A 173 -26.88 -9.04 0.47
N ALA A 174 -27.52 -8.04 1.06
CA ALA A 174 -28.37 -7.07 0.36
C ALA A 174 -27.59 -5.91 -0.26
N ARG A 175 -26.28 -5.82 0.00
CA ARG A 175 -25.42 -4.73 -0.51
C ARG A 175 -25.50 -4.57 -2.00
N ASP A 176 -25.38 -3.34 -2.43
CA ASP A 176 -25.35 -2.96 -3.82
C ASP A 176 -23.91 -2.63 -4.23
N ILE A 177 -23.38 -3.38 -5.19
CA ILE A 177 -22.01 -3.20 -5.69
C ILE A 177 -22.07 -2.63 -7.09
N ILE A 178 -21.31 -1.56 -7.31
CA ILE A 178 -21.21 -0.86 -8.58
C ILE A 178 -19.73 -0.74 -8.96
N TYR A 179 -19.40 -1.11 -10.19
CA TYR A 179 -18.13 -0.80 -10.81
C TYR A 179 -18.32 0.36 -11.79
N LEU A 180 -17.66 1.47 -11.51
CA LEU A 180 -17.75 2.69 -12.29
C LEU A 180 -16.39 3.01 -12.92
N GLY A 181 -16.32 2.93 -14.24
CA GLY A 181 -15.07 3.11 -14.99
C GLY A 181 -14.14 1.89 -14.92
N GLY A 182 -13.02 2.00 -15.62
CA GLY A 182 -12.07 0.91 -15.81
C GLY A 182 -12.47 -0.06 -16.92
N GLN A 183 -11.50 -0.79 -17.45
CA GLN A 183 -11.69 -1.85 -18.46
C GLN A 183 -10.99 -3.11 -18.01
N GLY A 184 -11.61 -4.27 -18.29
CA GLY A 184 -11.02 -5.58 -17.98
C GLY A 184 -10.90 -5.88 -16.48
N LEU A 185 -11.69 -5.21 -15.63
CA LEU A 185 -11.70 -5.45 -14.18
C LEU A 185 -12.33 -6.81 -13.87
N ASP A 186 -11.79 -7.51 -12.88
CA ASP A 186 -12.47 -8.69 -12.31
C ASP A 186 -13.61 -8.22 -11.39
N THR A 187 -14.82 -8.27 -11.93
CA THR A 187 -16.05 -7.89 -11.23
C THR A 187 -16.75 -9.08 -10.56
N SER A 188 -16.22 -10.28 -10.68
CA SER A 188 -16.82 -11.51 -10.15
C SER A 188 -16.97 -11.49 -8.63
N TYR A 189 -16.06 -10.86 -7.93
CA TYR A 189 -16.10 -10.69 -6.48
C TYR A 189 -17.21 -9.75 -6.00
N GLY A 190 -17.75 -8.91 -6.89
CA GLY A 190 -18.91 -8.06 -6.62
C GLY A 190 -20.25 -8.80 -6.65
N VAL A 191 -20.27 -10.05 -7.10
CA VAL A 191 -21.47 -10.90 -7.04
C VAL A 191 -21.75 -11.26 -5.59
N SER A 192 -22.98 -10.98 -5.13
CA SER A 192 -23.32 -11.30 -3.74
C SER A 192 -23.40 -12.82 -3.51
N PRO A 193 -23.29 -13.29 -2.27
CA PRO A 193 -23.47 -14.71 -1.96
C PRO A 193 -24.86 -15.25 -2.36
N SER A 194 -25.86 -14.38 -2.51
CA SER A 194 -27.20 -14.72 -3.00
C SER A 194 -27.33 -14.71 -4.53
N GLY A 195 -26.24 -14.38 -5.27
CA GLY A 195 -26.22 -14.35 -6.74
C GLY A 195 -26.61 -13.00 -7.36
N LYS A 196 -26.84 -11.94 -6.58
CA LYS A 196 -27.10 -10.59 -7.13
C LYS A 196 -25.84 -10.09 -7.84
N GLN A 197 -26.00 -9.71 -9.12
CA GLN A 197 -24.91 -9.20 -9.96
C GLN A 197 -24.61 -7.73 -9.63
N PRO A 198 -23.34 -7.32 -9.69
CA PRO A 198 -22.96 -5.90 -9.59
C PRO A 198 -23.42 -5.13 -10.84
N SER A 199 -23.64 -3.83 -10.69
CA SER A 199 -23.80 -2.93 -11.85
C SER A 199 -22.41 -2.58 -12.39
N ILE A 200 -22.23 -2.63 -13.72
CA ILE A 200 -20.93 -2.35 -14.36
C ILE A 200 -21.12 -1.27 -15.40
N LEU A 201 -20.46 -0.12 -15.22
CA LEU A 201 -20.47 1.02 -16.12
C LEU A 201 -19.01 1.29 -16.58
N PRO A 202 -18.53 0.61 -17.63
CA PRO A 202 -17.13 0.67 -18.02
C PRO A 202 -16.81 1.96 -18.79
N CYS A 203 -15.60 2.48 -18.61
CA CYS A 203 -14.99 3.48 -19.50
C CYS A 203 -13.47 3.30 -19.55
N ALA A 204 -12.83 3.90 -20.55
CA ALA A 204 -11.37 3.90 -20.60
C ALA A 204 -10.79 4.66 -19.38
N PRO A 205 -9.65 4.24 -18.81
CA PRO A 205 -9.06 4.89 -17.64
C PRO A 205 -8.88 6.41 -17.79
N ALA A 206 -8.40 6.88 -18.95
CA ALA A 206 -8.21 8.30 -19.23
C ALA A 206 -9.52 9.13 -19.26
N GLN A 207 -10.67 8.48 -19.36
CA GLN A 207 -12.00 9.13 -19.35
C GLN A 207 -12.62 9.19 -17.95
N LEU A 208 -11.96 8.60 -16.96
CA LEU A 208 -12.46 8.56 -15.58
C LEU A 208 -12.71 9.97 -14.98
N PRO A 209 -11.87 11.00 -15.23
CA PRO A 209 -12.16 12.36 -14.75
C PRO A 209 -13.49 12.91 -15.27
N GLU A 210 -13.80 12.67 -16.54
CA GLU A 210 -15.06 13.11 -17.15
C GLU A 210 -16.27 12.36 -16.55
N LEU A 211 -16.14 11.05 -16.39
CA LEU A 211 -17.19 10.20 -15.81
C LEU A 211 -17.48 10.57 -14.34
N THR A 212 -16.44 10.76 -13.53
CA THR A 212 -16.59 11.15 -12.11
C THR A 212 -17.12 12.57 -11.95
N ALA A 213 -16.75 13.51 -12.84
CA ALA A 213 -17.31 14.86 -12.86
C ALA A 213 -18.81 14.85 -13.18
N ALA A 214 -19.23 14.03 -14.14
CA ALA A 214 -20.65 13.87 -14.47
C ALA A 214 -21.43 13.24 -13.31
N LEU A 215 -20.89 12.21 -12.65
CA LEU A 215 -21.50 11.63 -11.45
C LEU A 215 -21.67 12.68 -10.34
N HIS A 216 -20.63 13.46 -10.05
CA HIS A 216 -20.70 14.54 -9.06
C HIS A 216 -21.78 15.56 -9.42
N ALA A 217 -21.85 16.01 -10.70
CA ALA A 217 -22.89 16.94 -11.15
C ALA A 217 -24.30 16.38 -10.94
N LEU A 218 -24.54 15.11 -11.26
CA LEU A 218 -25.84 14.45 -11.06
C LEU A 218 -26.20 14.32 -9.58
N VAL A 219 -25.24 13.93 -8.73
CA VAL A 219 -25.44 13.88 -7.28
C VAL A 219 -25.78 15.28 -6.74
N ASN A 220 -25.14 16.32 -7.25
CA ASN A 220 -25.42 17.72 -6.92
C ASN A 220 -26.69 18.27 -7.60
N GLY A 221 -27.57 17.41 -8.13
CA GLY A 221 -28.86 17.80 -8.70
C GLY A 221 -28.78 18.54 -10.04
N LYS A 222 -27.63 18.55 -10.74
CA LYS A 222 -27.50 19.19 -12.03
C LYS A 222 -28.08 18.31 -13.14
N VAL A 223 -28.69 18.94 -14.12
CA VAL A 223 -29.19 18.26 -15.32
C VAL A 223 -28.16 18.38 -16.43
N LEU A 224 -27.66 17.21 -16.87
CA LEU A 224 -26.72 17.11 -17.97
C LEU A 224 -27.48 16.87 -19.28
N LYS A 225 -27.18 17.65 -20.33
CA LYS A 225 -27.91 17.56 -21.62
C LYS A 225 -27.38 16.51 -22.59
N SER A 226 -26.28 15.82 -22.21
CA SER A 226 -25.70 14.75 -23.02
C SER A 226 -26.48 13.44 -22.83
N ASN A 227 -26.57 12.61 -23.87
CA ASN A 227 -27.15 11.29 -23.78
C ASN A 227 -26.17 10.23 -23.20
N GLN A 228 -24.86 10.55 -23.22
CA GLN A 228 -23.81 9.69 -22.68
C GLN A 228 -22.61 10.52 -22.24
N VAL A 229 -21.76 9.95 -21.38
CA VAL A 229 -20.47 10.50 -20.96
C VAL A 229 -19.46 9.37 -20.87
N ALA A 230 -18.27 9.54 -21.44
CA ALA A 230 -17.22 8.51 -21.46
C ALA A 230 -17.70 7.13 -21.99
N GLY A 231 -18.66 7.12 -22.93
CA GLY A 231 -19.28 5.90 -23.44
C GLY A 231 -20.36 5.29 -22.54
N VAL A 232 -20.58 5.82 -21.34
CA VAL A 232 -21.64 5.38 -20.41
C VAL A 232 -22.93 6.13 -20.68
N PRO A 233 -24.10 5.44 -20.86
CA PRO A 233 -25.40 6.10 -21.00
C PRO A 233 -25.73 6.97 -19.81
N MET A 234 -26.23 8.16 -20.04
CA MET A 234 -26.57 9.12 -19.00
C MET A 234 -27.63 8.59 -18.03
N ALA A 235 -28.59 7.80 -18.54
CA ALA A 235 -29.63 7.18 -17.72
C ALA A 235 -29.04 6.22 -16.68
N ASP A 236 -28.02 5.43 -17.06
CA ASP A 236 -27.36 4.48 -16.17
C ASP A 236 -26.56 5.23 -15.09
N LEU A 237 -25.84 6.29 -15.47
CA LEU A 237 -25.10 7.12 -14.53
C LEU A 237 -26.04 7.86 -13.57
N ALA A 238 -27.20 8.36 -14.06
CA ALA A 238 -28.23 8.96 -13.24
C ALA A 238 -28.83 7.95 -12.24
N SER A 239 -29.04 6.70 -12.65
CA SER A 239 -29.47 5.63 -11.76
C SER A 239 -28.44 5.39 -10.62
N VAL A 240 -27.14 5.42 -10.92
CA VAL A 240 -26.09 5.34 -9.89
C VAL A 240 -26.17 6.53 -8.93
N ALA A 241 -26.33 7.74 -9.44
CA ALA A 241 -26.46 8.94 -8.60
C ALA A 241 -27.68 8.84 -7.64
N GLU A 242 -28.82 8.36 -8.13
CA GLU A 242 -30.02 8.19 -7.28
C GLU A 242 -29.82 7.10 -6.22
N ARG A 243 -29.19 5.99 -6.55
CA ARG A 243 -28.85 4.93 -5.59
C ARG A 243 -27.92 5.46 -4.49
N LEU A 244 -26.94 6.28 -4.84
CA LEU A 244 -26.05 6.92 -3.86
C LEU A 244 -26.81 7.88 -2.93
N LYS A 245 -27.74 8.68 -3.44
CA LYS A 245 -28.57 9.58 -2.63
C LYS A 245 -29.53 8.83 -1.69
N GLN A 246 -30.00 7.64 -2.09
CA GLN A 246 -30.90 6.81 -1.30
C GLN A 246 -30.18 5.88 -0.33
N ALA A 247 -28.87 5.75 -0.46
CA ALA A 247 -28.07 4.90 0.42
C ALA A 247 -28.11 5.40 1.87
N LYS A 248 -28.12 4.48 2.82
CA LYS A 248 -27.96 4.82 4.25
C LYS A 248 -26.49 5.12 4.58
N TYR A 249 -25.58 4.43 3.88
CA TYR A 249 -24.14 4.66 3.97
C TYR A 249 -23.47 4.26 2.66
N ALA A 250 -23.25 5.23 1.80
CA ALA A 250 -22.55 5.04 0.54
C ALA A 250 -21.03 5.05 0.74
N VAL A 251 -20.32 4.18 0.02
CA VAL A 251 -18.85 4.15 0.04
C VAL A 251 -18.31 4.20 -1.38
N LEU A 252 -17.46 5.20 -1.64
CA LEU A 252 -16.75 5.36 -2.89
C LEU A 252 -15.31 4.86 -2.71
N VAL A 253 -14.95 3.79 -3.41
CA VAL A 253 -13.66 3.11 -3.30
C VAL A 253 -12.80 3.40 -4.51
N TRP A 254 -11.54 3.76 -4.32
CA TRP A 254 -10.56 3.93 -5.40
C TRP A 254 -9.18 3.45 -4.97
N ILE A 255 -8.31 3.20 -5.96
CA ILE A 255 -6.90 2.89 -5.76
C ILE A 255 -6.09 3.79 -6.68
N ALA A 256 -5.31 4.72 -6.10
CA ALA A 256 -4.57 5.70 -6.88
C ALA A 256 -3.53 5.07 -7.83
N LYS A 257 -3.09 3.83 -7.56
CA LYS A 257 -2.18 3.09 -8.43
C LYS A 257 -2.80 2.75 -9.79
N ASP A 258 -4.12 2.47 -9.83
CA ASP A 258 -4.85 2.14 -11.06
C ASP A 258 -5.17 3.39 -11.89
N MET A 259 -5.01 4.56 -11.31
CA MET A 259 -5.23 5.85 -11.96
C MET A 259 -3.94 6.39 -12.59
N ASP A 260 -3.30 5.59 -13.46
CA ASP A 260 -2.02 5.96 -14.08
C ASP A 260 -2.25 6.66 -15.44
N PHE A 261 -2.79 7.88 -15.35
CA PHE A 261 -3.04 8.78 -16.48
C PHE A 261 -2.86 10.24 -16.06
N ALA A 262 -2.70 11.13 -17.03
CA ALA A 262 -2.52 12.55 -16.78
C ALA A 262 -3.73 13.13 -16.03
N HIS A 263 -3.45 13.96 -15.02
CA HIS A 263 -4.47 14.63 -14.20
C HIS A 263 -5.42 13.67 -13.44
N ALA A 264 -4.92 12.50 -13.06
CA ALA A 264 -5.69 11.53 -12.27
C ALA A 264 -6.21 12.08 -10.94
N GLU A 265 -5.52 13.07 -10.36
CA GLU A 265 -5.97 13.80 -9.17
C GLU A 265 -7.33 14.47 -9.36
N LEU A 266 -7.70 14.86 -10.59
CA LEU A 266 -9.03 15.44 -10.86
C LEU A 266 -10.15 14.41 -10.69
N ALA A 267 -9.92 13.15 -11.10
CA ALA A 267 -10.89 12.08 -10.84
C ALA A 267 -11.07 11.86 -9.33
N ILE A 268 -9.96 11.79 -8.57
CA ILE A 268 -10.00 11.62 -7.11
C ILE A 268 -10.70 12.83 -6.46
N GLN A 269 -10.46 14.05 -6.94
CA GLN A 269 -11.15 15.24 -6.45
C GLN A 269 -12.66 15.14 -6.66
N GLN A 270 -13.12 14.72 -7.85
CA GLN A 270 -14.56 14.56 -8.11
C GLN A 270 -15.19 13.46 -7.24
N ILE A 271 -14.45 12.35 -6.99
CA ILE A 271 -14.89 11.31 -6.07
C ILE A 271 -15.08 11.88 -4.66
N THR A 272 -14.09 12.61 -4.15
CA THR A 272 -14.15 13.17 -2.79
C THR A 272 -15.20 14.27 -2.67
N GLN A 273 -15.40 15.11 -3.69
CA GLN A 273 -16.47 16.10 -3.72
C GLN A 273 -17.86 15.44 -3.78
N THR A 274 -18.00 14.30 -4.48
CA THR A 274 -19.25 13.53 -4.46
C THR A 274 -19.57 13.06 -3.06
N VAL A 275 -18.58 12.58 -2.30
CA VAL A 275 -18.77 12.19 -0.89
C VAL A 275 -19.23 13.38 -0.04
N VAL A 276 -18.60 14.54 -0.21
CA VAL A 276 -19.00 15.78 0.50
C VAL A 276 -20.46 16.13 0.21
N THR A 277 -20.85 16.17 -1.06
CA THR A 277 -22.23 16.49 -1.47
C THR A 277 -23.25 15.48 -0.93
N LEU A 278 -22.93 14.18 -0.94
CA LEU A 278 -23.81 13.14 -0.36
C LEU A 278 -24.02 13.35 1.15
N ASN A 279 -23.00 13.78 1.88
CA ASN A 279 -23.11 14.02 3.32
C ASN A 279 -23.96 15.23 3.70
N GLU A 280 -24.45 16.03 2.75
CA GLU A 280 -25.47 17.06 2.99
C GLU A 280 -26.85 16.43 3.30
N THR A 281 -27.15 15.27 2.74
CA THR A 281 -28.49 14.65 2.83
C THR A 281 -28.50 13.22 3.35
N THR A 282 -27.41 12.48 3.22
CA THR A 282 -27.27 11.09 3.68
C THR A 282 -25.93 10.89 4.39
N ARG A 283 -25.39 9.67 4.38
CA ARG A 283 -24.05 9.36 4.88
C ARG A 283 -23.22 8.71 3.78
N ALA A 284 -22.01 9.23 3.60
CA ALA A 284 -21.06 8.66 2.64
C ALA A 284 -19.62 8.77 3.14
N GLY A 285 -18.76 7.89 2.67
CA GLY A 285 -17.34 7.93 2.94
C GLY A 285 -16.50 7.54 1.74
N GLY A 286 -15.35 8.18 1.59
CA GLY A 286 -14.34 7.79 0.63
C GLY A 286 -13.40 6.74 1.23
N LEU A 287 -13.03 5.73 0.46
CA LEU A 287 -12.08 4.70 0.85
C LEU A 287 -10.97 4.57 -0.18
N ALA A 288 -9.83 5.18 0.09
CA ALA A 288 -8.62 4.95 -0.67
C ALA A 288 -8.00 3.61 -0.26
N LEU A 289 -8.09 2.61 -1.12
CA LEU A 289 -7.48 1.29 -0.92
C LEU A 289 -6.12 1.18 -1.61
N GLY A 290 -5.56 -0.01 -1.64
CA GLY A 290 -4.22 -0.34 -2.08
C GLY A 290 -3.35 -0.66 -0.87
N GLY A 291 -2.29 0.10 -0.68
CA GLY A 291 -1.31 -0.12 0.38
C GLY A 291 -0.45 -1.35 0.11
N SER A 292 0.84 -1.15 -0.09
CA SER A 292 1.82 -2.21 -0.22
C SER A 292 3.15 -1.71 0.36
N ASP A 293 4.00 -2.66 0.74
CA ASP A 293 5.37 -2.33 1.13
C ASP A 293 5.49 -1.36 2.33
N GLY A 294 4.45 -1.27 3.16
CA GLY A 294 4.45 -0.33 4.28
C GLY A 294 4.25 1.15 3.89
N ASP A 295 3.86 1.45 2.63
CA ASP A 295 3.74 2.82 2.12
C ASP A 295 2.82 3.70 2.95
N THR A 296 1.67 3.19 3.40
CA THR A 296 0.77 3.90 4.32
C THR A 296 1.51 4.27 5.62
N THR A 297 2.22 3.31 6.21
CA THR A 297 3.00 3.53 7.44
C THR A 297 4.06 4.61 7.27
N VAL A 298 4.81 4.54 6.18
CA VAL A 298 5.90 5.48 5.90
C VAL A 298 5.37 6.90 5.69
N ASN A 299 4.31 7.06 4.89
CA ASN A 299 3.73 8.37 4.60
C ASN A 299 3.12 9.01 5.86
N TYR A 300 2.37 8.25 6.66
CA TYR A 300 1.83 8.76 7.92
C TYR A 300 2.92 9.06 8.94
N ALA A 301 3.93 8.19 9.07
CA ALA A 301 5.04 8.43 9.99
C ALA A 301 5.85 9.66 9.58
N HIS A 302 6.10 9.87 8.30
CA HIS A 302 6.79 11.06 7.82
C HIS A 302 6.01 12.34 8.15
N THR A 303 4.69 12.35 7.87
CA THR A 303 3.84 13.49 8.23
C THR A 303 3.79 13.73 9.73
N TRP A 304 3.71 12.66 10.52
CA TRP A 304 3.70 12.74 11.98
C TRP A 304 5.01 13.30 12.57
N LEU A 305 6.16 12.92 12.00
CA LEU A 305 7.47 13.32 12.51
C LEU A 305 7.85 14.75 12.14
N ASN A 306 7.47 15.25 10.95
CA ASN A 306 7.90 16.57 10.48
C ASN A 306 6.77 17.49 9.96
N GLY A 307 5.51 17.06 10.03
CA GLY A 307 4.36 17.84 9.55
C GLY A 307 4.19 17.90 8.04
N LEU A 308 5.02 17.21 7.27
CA LEU A 308 5.02 17.24 5.81
C LEU A 308 4.80 15.84 5.23
N ALA A 309 4.12 15.76 4.08
CA ALA A 309 4.05 14.54 3.29
C ALA A 309 5.33 14.36 2.45
N ILE A 310 5.67 13.12 2.08
CA ILE A 310 6.74 12.86 1.10
C ILE A 310 6.24 13.31 -0.28
N GLN A 311 6.68 14.47 -0.72
CA GLN A 311 6.17 15.17 -1.91
C GLN A 311 7.11 15.01 -3.09
N GLN A 312 7.22 13.81 -3.68
CA GLN A 312 8.13 13.66 -4.79
C GLN A 312 7.56 12.79 -5.91
N GLU A 313 7.44 13.35 -7.10
CA GLU A 313 7.11 12.62 -8.32
C GLU A 313 8.34 11.94 -8.94
N THR A 314 9.54 12.47 -8.68
CA THR A 314 10.82 11.94 -9.18
C THR A 314 11.85 11.89 -8.04
N LEU A 315 12.84 11.03 -8.16
CA LEU A 315 13.96 11.04 -7.21
C LEU A 315 14.68 12.40 -7.24
N PRO A 316 14.95 13.03 -6.09
CA PRO A 316 15.71 14.27 -6.00
C PRO A 316 17.11 14.13 -6.58
N VAL A 317 17.74 15.26 -6.86
CA VAL A 317 19.18 15.29 -7.17
C VAL A 317 19.95 14.71 -6.00
N HIS A 318 20.85 13.77 -6.26
CA HIS A 318 21.65 13.08 -5.26
C HIS A 318 23.01 12.68 -5.84
N ASP A 319 23.96 12.45 -4.96
CA ASP A 319 25.32 11.95 -5.32
C ASP A 319 25.63 10.58 -4.68
N ALA A 320 24.79 10.10 -3.75
CA ALA A 320 24.75 8.73 -3.27
C ALA A 320 23.30 8.33 -2.97
N LEU A 321 22.92 7.08 -3.21
CA LEU A 321 21.57 6.57 -3.00
C LEU A 321 21.59 5.38 -2.05
N ILE A 322 20.84 5.48 -0.95
CA ILE A 322 20.51 4.36 -0.08
C ILE A 322 19.09 3.91 -0.40
N TRP A 323 18.94 2.70 -0.91
CA TRP A 323 17.64 2.11 -1.25
C TRP A 323 17.22 1.10 -0.19
N VAL A 324 16.07 1.35 0.44
CA VAL A 324 15.49 0.50 1.50
C VAL A 324 14.34 -0.33 0.95
N ASN A 325 14.44 -1.67 1.03
CA ASN A 325 13.40 -2.58 0.59
C ASN A 325 13.35 -3.87 1.41
N SER A 326 12.58 -3.88 2.49
CA SER A 326 12.45 -5.04 3.40
C SER A 326 11.39 -6.05 2.99
N PHE A 327 10.36 -5.68 2.20
CA PHE A 327 9.18 -6.51 1.96
C PHE A 327 9.12 -7.15 0.58
N SER A 328 9.57 -6.46 -0.46
CA SER A 328 9.26 -6.81 -1.87
C SER A 328 10.52 -7.05 -2.69
N PRO A 329 11.11 -8.25 -2.64
CA PRO A 329 12.35 -8.56 -3.34
C PRO A 329 12.27 -8.44 -4.87
N ASP A 330 11.07 -8.59 -5.43
CA ASP A 330 10.86 -8.58 -6.89
C ASP A 330 10.67 -7.16 -7.46
N LYS A 331 10.64 -6.13 -6.61
CA LYS A 331 10.56 -4.75 -7.10
C LYS A 331 11.85 -4.31 -7.74
N PRO A 332 11.79 -3.69 -8.93
CA PRO A 332 12.98 -3.21 -9.62
C PRO A 332 13.67 -2.11 -8.79
N LEU A 333 14.99 -2.13 -8.82
CA LEU A 333 15.81 -1.06 -8.27
C LEU A 333 15.82 0.15 -9.19
N PRO A 334 16.00 1.36 -8.66
CA PRO A 334 16.15 2.53 -9.49
C PRO A 334 17.45 2.45 -10.30
N LYS A 335 17.38 2.82 -11.57
CA LYS A 335 18.58 2.98 -12.39
C LYS A 335 19.26 4.29 -12.00
N THR A 336 20.49 4.20 -11.50
CA THR A 336 21.30 5.36 -11.12
C THR A 336 22.74 5.14 -11.56
N ALA A 337 23.41 6.22 -11.95
CA ALA A 337 24.84 6.24 -12.21
C ALA A 337 25.66 6.65 -10.96
N LYS A 338 24.98 6.85 -9.82
CA LYS A 338 25.59 7.23 -8.54
C LYS A 338 25.81 5.99 -7.70
N PRO A 339 26.70 6.03 -6.70
CA PRO A 339 26.84 4.93 -5.75
C PRO A 339 25.50 4.50 -5.19
N LEU A 340 25.19 3.21 -5.33
CA LEU A 340 23.97 2.58 -4.86
C LEU A 340 24.26 1.66 -3.69
N ILE A 341 23.67 1.98 -2.55
CA ILE A 341 23.66 1.14 -1.35
C ILE A 341 22.28 0.54 -1.23
N VAL A 342 22.16 -0.78 -1.13
CA VAL A 342 20.89 -1.46 -0.95
C VAL A 342 20.83 -2.08 0.45
N LEU A 343 19.88 -1.62 1.27
CA LEU A 343 19.50 -2.23 2.54
C LEU A 343 18.18 -2.98 2.28
N GLY A 344 18.25 -4.28 2.05
CA GLY A 344 17.10 -4.94 1.45
C GLY A 344 16.91 -6.41 1.79
N HIS A 345 15.76 -6.91 1.35
CA HIS A 345 15.40 -8.31 1.50
C HIS A 345 16.48 -9.23 0.91
N PRO A 346 16.87 -10.33 1.58
CA PRO A 346 17.92 -11.24 1.10
C PRO A 346 17.67 -11.85 -0.29
N ALA A 347 16.40 -11.91 -0.73
CA ALA A 347 16.02 -12.46 -2.04
C ALA A 347 16.12 -11.49 -3.20
N ILE A 348 16.51 -10.24 -2.99
CA ILE A 348 16.66 -9.27 -4.08
C ILE A 348 17.71 -9.79 -5.06
N LYS A 349 17.34 -9.81 -6.34
CA LYS A 349 18.23 -10.14 -7.44
C LYS A 349 18.69 -8.87 -8.13
N PHE A 350 19.97 -8.79 -8.43
CA PHE A 350 20.59 -7.66 -9.08
C PHE A 350 20.88 -7.98 -10.53
N GLU A 351 20.49 -7.12 -11.46
CA GLU A 351 20.98 -7.13 -12.85
C GLU A 351 22.41 -6.56 -12.90
N VAL A 352 22.65 -5.53 -12.08
CA VAL A 352 23.95 -4.93 -11.83
C VAL A 352 24.13 -4.85 -10.32
N GLU A 353 25.21 -5.42 -9.80
CA GLU A 353 25.49 -5.40 -8.36
C GLU A 353 25.64 -3.96 -7.87
N PRO A 354 25.01 -3.60 -6.73
CA PRO A 354 25.22 -2.30 -6.12
C PRO A 354 26.64 -2.19 -5.53
N GLU A 355 27.09 -1.00 -5.22
CA GLU A 355 28.33 -0.78 -4.48
C GLU A 355 28.32 -1.52 -3.15
N VAL A 356 27.20 -1.44 -2.40
CA VAL A 356 27.03 -2.17 -1.15
C VAL A 356 25.64 -2.78 -1.09
N PHE A 357 25.56 -4.06 -0.74
CA PHE A 357 24.32 -4.74 -0.37
C PHE A 357 24.42 -5.26 1.06
N ILE A 358 23.50 -4.84 1.90
CA ILE A 358 23.32 -5.37 3.26
C ILE A 358 21.94 -6.00 3.36
N PRO A 359 21.85 -7.34 3.45
CA PRO A 359 20.58 -8.02 3.74
C PRO A 359 20.03 -7.58 5.10
N ILE A 360 18.74 -7.28 5.14
CA ILE A 360 18.05 -6.87 6.37
C ILE A 360 16.85 -7.77 6.65
N ALA A 361 16.48 -7.87 7.93
CA ALA A 361 15.34 -8.64 8.38
C ALA A 361 14.02 -8.10 7.81
N THR A 362 13.15 -9.03 7.40
CA THR A 362 11.80 -8.71 6.92
C THR A 362 10.83 -8.65 8.10
N PRO A 363 10.21 -7.48 8.41
CA PRO A 363 9.23 -7.38 9.49
C PRO A 363 8.02 -8.28 9.28
N GLY A 364 7.59 -8.98 10.34
CA GLY A 364 6.51 -9.97 10.28
C GLY A 364 6.93 -11.34 9.74
N LEU A 365 8.22 -11.51 9.44
CA LEU A 365 8.79 -12.78 9.04
C LEU A 365 10.07 -13.08 9.85
N ASP A 366 11.10 -12.24 9.72
CA ASP A 366 12.42 -12.42 10.35
C ASP A 366 12.61 -11.57 11.62
N CYS A 367 11.76 -10.58 11.83
CA CYS A 367 11.72 -9.76 13.06
C CYS A 367 10.30 -9.26 13.33
N ASP A 368 10.08 -8.79 14.55
CA ASP A 368 8.88 -8.03 14.88
C ASP A 368 8.84 -6.71 14.13
N GLY A 369 7.64 -6.16 13.95
CA GLY A 369 7.44 -4.87 13.32
C GLY A 369 6.08 -4.28 13.62
N THR A 370 5.78 -3.16 13.00
CA THR A 370 4.50 -2.46 13.17
C THR A 370 4.10 -1.74 11.90
N LEU A 371 2.85 -1.94 11.45
CA LEU A 371 2.31 -1.24 10.27
C LEU A 371 0.97 -0.57 10.57
N PHE A 372 0.72 0.56 9.90
CA PHE A 372 -0.59 1.18 9.80
C PHE A 372 -1.43 0.49 8.72
N ARG A 373 -2.67 0.15 9.05
CA ARG A 373 -3.63 -0.35 8.06
C ARG A 373 -3.98 0.76 7.05
N VAL A 374 -4.33 0.38 5.83
CA VAL A 374 -4.55 1.32 4.71
C VAL A 374 -5.59 2.41 5.02
N ASP A 375 -6.58 2.13 5.85
CA ASP A 375 -7.59 3.08 6.33
C ASP A 375 -7.12 3.94 7.52
N SER A 376 -5.85 3.80 7.94
CA SER A 376 -5.19 4.51 9.04
C SER A 376 -5.92 4.49 10.39
N SER A 377 -6.92 3.64 10.54
CA SER A 377 -7.72 3.56 11.77
C SER A 377 -7.08 2.71 12.87
N VAL A 378 -6.17 1.80 12.50
CA VAL A 378 -5.48 0.90 13.44
C VAL A 378 -4.02 0.73 13.07
N VAL A 379 -3.23 0.46 14.08
CA VAL A 379 -1.82 0.06 13.98
C VAL A 379 -1.73 -1.40 14.43
N LEU A 380 -1.14 -2.25 13.61
CA LEU A 380 -1.08 -3.69 13.86
C LEU A 380 0.37 -4.14 14.07
N PRO A 381 0.62 -4.94 15.14
CA PRO A 381 1.92 -5.57 15.34
C PRO A 381 2.14 -6.70 14.33
N LEU A 382 3.35 -6.77 13.83
CA LEU A 382 3.86 -7.88 13.05
C LEU A 382 4.72 -8.75 13.95
N LYS A 383 4.44 -10.05 14.01
CA LYS A 383 5.21 -11.01 14.82
C LYS A 383 6.29 -11.66 13.99
N GLN A 384 7.47 -11.79 14.54
CA GLN A 384 8.49 -12.65 14.02
C GLN A 384 7.98 -14.11 14.02
N VAL A 385 8.10 -14.78 12.87
CA VAL A 385 7.67 -16.18 12.71
C VAL A 385 8.83 -17.10 12.28
N ARG A 386 9.98 -16.51 11.92
CA ARG A 386 11.18 -17.23 11.51
C ARG A 386 12.41 -16.58 12.14
N GLU A 387 13.34 -17.41 12.62
CA GLU A 387 14.62 -16.92 13.15
C GLU A 387 15.68 -16.88 12.05
N ARG A 388 16.29 -15.71 11.89
CA ARG A 388 17.44 -15.47 11.01
C ARG A 388 18.43 -14.54 11.69
N ASN A 389 19.71 -14.81 11.46
CA ASN A 389 20.78 -13.91 11.92
C ASN A 389 21.02 -12.82 10.86
N VAL A 390 20.05 -11.92 10.71
CA VAL A 390 20.15 -10.71 9.87
C VAL A 390 19.76 -9.50 10.68
N PRO A 391 20.47 -8.37 10.53
CA PRO A 391 20.13 -7.16 11.26
C PRO A 391 18.82 -6.56 10.76
N THR A 392 18.11 -5.87 11.63
CA THR A 392 17.00 -5.00 11.22
C THR A 392 17.54 -3.74 10.55
N LEU A 393 16.71 -3.07 9.74
CA LEU A 393 17.06 -1.76 9.15
C LEU A 393 17.54 -0.77 10.23
N ALA A 394 16.84 -0.70 11.36
CA ALA A 394 17.19 0.20 12.45
C ALA A 394 18.58 -0.10 13.04
N GLN A 395 18.92 -1.38 13.21
CA GLN A 395 20.26 -1.77 13.70
C GLN A 395 21.37 -1.36 12.74
N VAL A 396 21.18 -1.57 11.44
CA VAL A 396 22.17 -1.16 10.42
C VAL A 396 22.38 0.35 10.43
N LEU A 397 21.30 1.13 10.40
CA LEU A 397 21.38 2.59 10.35
C LEU A 397 22.03 3.19 11.59
N VAL A 398 21.73 2.66 12.80
CA VAL A 398 22.38 3.10 14.06
C VAL A 398 23.88 2.83 14.01
N GLN A 399 24.30 1.64 13.57
CA GLN A 399 25.72 1.31 13.52
C GLN A 399 26.47 2.13 12.46
N VAL A 400 25.85 2.40 11.31
CA VAL A 400 26.44 3.31 10.31
C VAL A 400 26.54 4.72 10.85
N GLU A 401 25.54 5.20 11.59
CA GLU A 401 25.55 6.50 12.25
C GLU A 401 26.72 6.65 13.22
N ASP A 402 27.01 5.61 14.02
CA ASP A 402 28.17 5.59 14.93
C ASP A 402 29.53 5.63 14.17
N LEU A 403 29.59 5.10 12.95
CA LEU A 403 30.79 5.18 12.10
C LEU A 403 30.95 6.55 11.41
N LEU A 404 29.91 7.36 11.33
CA LEU A 404 29.92 8.71 10.76
C LEU A 404 30.30 9.77 11.79
N ALA A 405 30.07 9.50 13.08
CA ALA A 405 30.42 10.37 14.19
C ALA A 405 31.95 10.45 14.38
#